data_3a5def1a661ce2bc7c036f4ec858326d
#
_entry.id   3a5def1a661ce2bc7c036f4ec858326d
#
_cell.length_a   1.000
_cell.length_b   1.000
_cell.length_c   1.000
_cell.angle_alpha   90.00
_cell.angle_beta   90.00
_cell.angle_gamma   90.00
#
_symmetry.space_group_name_H-M   'P 1'
#
loop_
_entity.id
_entity.type
_entity.pdbx_description
1 polymer ?
#
loop_
_entity_poly.entity_id
_entity_poly.type
_entity_poly.pdbx_seq_one_letter_code
_entity_poly.pdbx_strand_id
1 'polypeptide(L)'
;MTQEEALKLLADSRAKIDEIDLQILRLLNERTGAVEHIGRAKVAAGLPVYEPKREDDVYRNLMENNHGPLPPDAVRRIFERVMDEMRS
;
A
#
# COMPACT_ATOMS: atom_id res chain seq x y z
N MET A 1 19.76 -27.53 -9.25
CA MET A 1 18.49 -27.23 -9.96
C MET A 1 18.72 -27.32 -11.46
N THR A 2 17.88 -28.09 -12.15
CA THR A 2 17.94 -28.15 -13.62
C THR A 2 17.33 -26.90 -14.24
N GLN A 3 17.63 -26.68 -15.52
CA GLN A 3 17.05 -25.56 -16.26
C GLN A 3 15.52 -25.69 -16.33
N GLU A 4 15.01 -26.90 -16.52
CA GLU A 4 13.58 -27.18 -16.56
C GLU A 4 12.91 -26.86 -15.22
N GLU A 5 13.52 -27.26 -14.10
CA GLU A 5 13.04 -26.94 -12.77
C GLU A 5 13.02 -25.42 -12.52
N ALA A 6 14.05 -24.72 -12.97
CA ALA A 6 14.15 -23.27 -12.84
C ALA A 6 13.05 -22.57 -13.64
N LEU A 7 12.77 -23.01 -14.88
CA LEU A 7 11.73 -22.44 -15.72
C LEU A 7 10.34 -22.63 -15.10
N LYS A 8 10.09 -23.80 -14.50
CA LYS A 8 8.83 -24.05 -13.81
C LYS A 8 8.70 -23.17 -12.58
N LEU A 9 9.74 -23.02 -11.79
CA LEU A 9 9.74 -22.15 -10.62
C LEU A 9 9.46 -20.69 -11.01
N LEU A 10 10.08 -20.22 -12.09
CA LEU A 10 9.83 -18.87 -12.60
C LEU A 10 8.37 -18.67 -13.00
N ALA A 11 7.81 -19.62 -13.74
CA ALA A 11 6.41 -19.55 -14.19
C ALA A 11 5.45 -19.55 -13.00
N ASP A 12 5.65 -20.45 -12.04
CA ASP A 12 4.80 -20.57 -10.86
C ASP A 12 4.89 -19.30 -9.98
N SER A 13 6.10 -18.78 -9.79
CA SER A 13 6.33 -17.59 -8.99
C SER A 13 5.74 -16.34 -9.63
N ARG A 14 5.84 -16.21 -10.96
CA ARG A 14 5.24 -15.09 -11.69
C ARG A 14 3.71 -15.13 -11.66
N ALA A 15 3.13 -16.31 -11.75
CA ALA A 15 1.67 -16.48 -11.62
C ALA A 15 1.23 -16.04 -10.22
N LYS A 16 2.01 -16.38 -9.19
CA LYS A 16 1.73 -15.94 -7.82
C LYS A 16 1.84 -14.42 -7.66
N ILE A 17 2.84 -13.81 -8.28
CA ILE A 17 3.01 -12.36 -8.27
C ILE A 17 1.79 -11.69 -8.92
N ASP A 18 1.33 -12.23 -10.05
CA ASP A 18 0.15 -11.67 -10.74
C ASP A 18 -1.09 -11.70 -9.85
N GLU A 19 -1.30 -12.78 -9.11
CA GLU A 19 -2.41 -12.87 -8.14
C GLU A 19 -2.27 -11.85 -7.01
N ILE A 20 -1.05 -11.72 -6.48
CA ILE A 20 -0.77 -10.75 -5.41
C ILE A 20 -1.01 -9.32 -5.89
N ASP A 21 -0.57 -9.01 -7.11
CA ASP A 21 -0.77 -7.68 -7.70
C ASP A 21 -2.25 -7.32 -7.80
N LEU A 22 -3.10 -8.27 -8.16
CA LEU A 22 -4.55 -8.04 -8.20
C LEU A 22 -5.12 -7.79 -6.80
N GLN A 23 -4.60 -8.47 -5.78
CA GLN A 23 -4.99 -8.21 -4.39
C GLN A 23 -4.54 -6.83 -3.93
N ILE A 24 -3.32 -6.43 -4.27
CA ILE A 24 -2.80 -5.10 -3.98
C ILE A 24 -3.68 -4.04 -4.65
N LEU A 25 -4.01 -4.22 -5.93
CA LEU A 25 -4.87 -3.30 -6.66
C LEU A 25 -6.23 -3.15 -5.99
N ARG A 26 -6.84 -4.25 -5.59
CA ARG A 26 -8.13 -4.22 -4.88
C ARG A 26 -8.02 -3.45 -3.57
N LEU A 27 -6.97 -3.70 -2.79
CA LEU A 27 -6.75 -3.04 -1.51
C LEU A 27 -6.45 -1.55 -1.67
N LEU A 28 -5.71 -1.16 -2.70
CA LEU A 28 -5.47 0.25 -3.02
C LEU A 28 -6.77 0.98 -3.37
N ASN A 29 -7.65 0.34 -4.12
CA ASN A 29 -8.95 0.91 -4.45
C ASN A 29 -9.87 1.01 -3.22
N GLU A 30 -9.85 0.02 -2.34
CA GLU A 30 -10.57 0.08 -1.05
C GLU A 30 -10.06 1.23 -0.19
N ARG A 31 -8.74 1.40 -0.12
CA ARG A 31 -8.12 2.50 0.63
C ARG A 31 -8.52 3.85 0.06
N THR A 32 -8.54 3.98 -1.27
CA THR A 32 -8.98 5.19 -1.96
C THR A 32 -10.43 5.55 -1.58
N GLY A 33 -11.31 4.56 -1.58
CA GLY A 33 -12.70 4.76 -1.15
C GLY A 33 -12.82 5.25 0.28
N ALA A 34 -12.01 4.69 1.20
CA ALA A 34 -11.98 5.14 2.59
C ALA A 34 -11.46 6.57 2.71
N VAL A 35 -10.42 6.94 1.96
CA VAL A 35 -9.88 8.30 1.95
C VAL A 35 -10.92 9.30 1.43
N GLU A 36 -11.62 8.97 0.36
CA GLU A 36 -12.69 9.82 -0.17
C GLU A 36 -13.82 10.02 0.85
N HIS A 37 -14.18 8.97 1.56
CA HIS A 37 -15.19 9.02 2.61
C HIS A 37 -14.77 9.98 3.74
N ILE A 38 -13.52 9.87 4.20
CA ILE A 38 -12.95 10.77 5.19
C ILE A 38 -12.94 12.23 4.69
N GLY A 39 -12.55 12.44 3.43
CA GLY A 39 -12.51 13.76 2.81
C GLY A 39 -13.89 14.42 2.82
N ARG A 40 -14.93 13.68 2.46
CA ARG A 40 -16.30 14.19 2.50
C ARG A 40 -16.74 14.54 3.92
N ALA A 41 -16.40 13.72 4.90
CA ALA A 41 -16.72 13.98 6.29
C ALA A 41 -16.04 15.25 6.82
N LYS A 42 -14.76 15.45 6.47
CA LYS A 42 -14.02 16.66 6.85
C LYS A 42 -14.64 17.92 6.28
N VAL A 43 -14.98 17.89 5.00
CA VAL A 43 -15.65 19.04 4.35
C VAL A 43 -16.98 19.34 5.02
N ALA A 44 -17.79 18.31 5.26
CA ALA A 44 -19.10 18.47 5.89
C ALA A 44 -19.02 19.02 7.32
N ALA A 45 -17.97 18.68 8.04
CA ALA A 45 -17.76 19.13 9.43
C ALA A 45 -16.91 20.40 9.54
N GLY A 46 -16.39 20.93 8.44
CA GLY A 46 -15.51 22.09 8.45
C GLY A 46 -14.15 21.83 9.05
N LEU A 47 -13.67 20.58 8.97
CA LEU A 47 -12.37 20.17 9.52
C LEU A 47 -11.25 20.35 8.49
N PRO A 48 -10.00 20.55 8.95
CA PRO A 48 -8.85 20.65 8.03
C PRO A 48 -8.65 19.36 7.25
N VAL A 49 -8.40 19.48 5.94
CA VAL A 49 -8.14 18.33 5.07
C VAL A 49 -6.73 17.79 5.29
N TYR A 50 -5.75 18.68 5.46
CA TYR A 50 -4.35 18.30 5.64
C TYR A 50 -4.02 18.06 7.12
N GLU A 51 -3.52 16.84 7.40
CA GLU A 51 -3.15 16.42 8.74
C GLU A 51 -1.78 15.74 8.73
N PRO A 52 -0.66 16.51 8.86
CA PRO A 52 0.69 15.91 8.83
C PRO A 52 0.92 14.89 9.94
N LYS A 53 0.31 15.08 11.10
CA LYS A 53 0.40 14.11 12.20
C LYS A 53 -0.18 12.75 11.80
N ARG A 54 -1.25 12.74 11.01
CA ARG A 54 -1.86 11.50 10.52
C ARG A 54 -0.89 10.71 9.64
N GLU A 55 -0.11 11.38 8.80
CA GLU A 55 0.89 10.72 7.96
C GLU A 55 1.96 10.03 8.82
N ASP A 56 2.42 10.71 9.88
CA ASP A 56 3.37 10.13 10.83
C ASP A 56 2.79 8.90 11.52
N ASP A 57 1.53 8.92 11.89
CA ASP A 57 0.83 7.78 12.49
C ASP A 57 0.75 6.60 11.52
N VAL A 58 0.50 6.87 10.24
CA VAL A 58 0.48 5.82 9.20
C VAL A 58 1.83 5.15 9.10
N TYR A 59 2.92 5.93 9.01
CA TYR A 59 4.27 5.38 8.94
C TYR A 59 4.62 4.57 10.18
N ARG A 60 4.28 5.07 11.36
CA ARG A 60 4.55 4.35 12.61
C ARG A 60 3.85 3.00 12.63
N ASN A 61 2.57 2.96 12.27
CA ASN A 61 1.80 1.72 12.19
C ASN A 61 2.43 0.72 11.23
N LEU A 62 2.89 1.19 10.07
CA LEU A 62 3.54 0.34 9.07
C LEU A 62 4.87 -0.21 9.59
N MET A 63 5.69 0.65 10.21
CA MET A 63 7.00 0.23 10.74
C MET A 63 6.85 -0.79 11.85
N GLU A 64 5.87 -0.62 12.74
CA GLU A 64 5.59 -1.56 13.83
C GLU A 64 5.11 -2.93 13.34
N ASN A 65 4.46 -2.97 12.18
CA ASN A 65 3.85 -4.18 11.64
C ASN A 65 4.63 -4.80 10.46
N ASN A 66 5.71 -4.18 10.04
CA ASN A 66 6.52 -4.72 8.96
C ASN A 66 7.50 -5.77 9.50
N HIS A 67 7.30 -7.02 9.12
CA HIS A 67 8.18 -8.13 9.49
C HIS A 67 9.09 -8.58 8.34
N GLY A 68 9.20 -7.76 7.29
CA GLY A 68 10.00 -8.10 6.12
C GLY A 68 9.31 -9.12 5.21
N PRO A 69 9.94 -9.51 4.10
CA PRO A 69 11.31 -9.16 3.69
C PRO A 69 11.52 -7.75 3.10
N LEU A 70 10.47 -6.95 2.88
CA LEU A 70 10.65 -5.56 2.46
C LEU A 70 11.39 -4.76 3.54
N PRO A 71 12.50 -4.07 3.17
CA PRO A 71 13.18 -3.22 4.16
C PRO A 71 12.30 -2.01 4.51
N PRO A 72 12.47 -1.45 5.73
CA PRO A 72 11.66 -0.32 6.19
C PRO A 72 11.64 0.88 5.25
N ASP A 73 12.77 1.24 4.67
CA ASP A 73 12.86 2.37 3.74
C ASP A 73 12.04 2.15 2.47
N ALA A 74 11.98 0.91 1.98
CA ALA A 74 11.16 0.56 0.81
C ALA A 74 9.68 0.68 1.14
N VAL A 75 9.25 0.20 2.30
CA VAL A 75 7.87 0.33 2.77
C VAL A 75 7.49 1.82 2.85
N ARG A 76 8.37 2.66 3.42
CA ARG A 76 8.13 4.09 3.54
C ARG A 76 7.94 4.74 2.17
N ARG A 77 8.81 4.43 1.20
CA ARG A 77 8.71 5.01 -0.16
C ARG A 77 7.43 4.58 -0.88
N ILE A 78 7.06 3.31 -0.74
CA ILE A 78 5.83 2.80 -1.36
C ILE A 78 4.61 3.52 -0.79
N PHE A 79 4.51 3.63 0.52
CA PHE A 79 3.36 4.27 1.17
C PHE A 79 3.36 5.79 1.03
N GLU A 80 4.52 6.42 0.91
CA GLU A 80 4.61 7.83 0.54
C GLU A 80 3.90 8.06 -0.80
N ARG A 81 4.17 7.21 -1.80
CA ARG A 81 3.49 7.30 -3.09
C ARG A 81 2.01 6.99 -3.00
N VAL A 82 1.63 5.98 -2.21
CA VAL A 82 0.22 5.65 -1.98
C VAL A 82 -0.52 6.85 -1.41
N MET A 83 0.03 7.49 -0.39
CA MET A 83 -0.59 8.67 0.22
C MET A 83 -0.63 9.86 -0.73
N ASP A 84 0.43 10.09 -1.49
CA ASP A 84 0.47 11.16 -2.47
C ASP A 84 -0.61 11.02 -3.54
N GLU A 85 -0.85 9.81 -4.02
CA GLU A 85 -1.87 9.55 -5.03
C GLU A 85 -3.30 9.70 -4.48
N MET A 86 -3.49 9.53 -3.17
CA MET A 86 -4.81 9.52 -2.55
C MET A 86 -5.15 10.81 -1.81
N ARG A 87 -4.25 11.78 -1.75
CA ARG A 87 -4.56 13.10 -1.17
C ARG A 87 -5.58 13.82 -2.02
N SER A 88 -6.57 14.25 -1.39
CA SER A 88 -7.59 15.09 -2.00
C SER A 88 -7.27 16.57 -1.79
#